data_14297f47d831255bad878c5504030300
#
_entry.id   14297f47d831255bad878c5504030300
#
_cell.length_a   1.000
_cell.length_b   1.000
_cell.length_c   1.000
_cell.angle_alpha   90.00
_cell.angle_beta   90.00
_cell.angle_gamma   90.00
#
_symmetry.space_group_name_H-M   'P 1'
#
loop_
_entity.id
_entity.type
_entity.pdbx_description
1 polymer ?
#
loop_
_entity_poly.entity_id
_entity_poly.type
_entity_poly.pdbx_seq_one_letter_code
_entity_poly.pdbx_strand_id
1 'polypeptide(L)'
;MGVNSYSEQIDIDNTYRLRMLISTLPPYAKDYFRGIQPHTESRTRIAYAYDLNVFFSYLHENNPIFAQKEIRDITLDDLEKLRPTDIEEYLEYLQAYTNPQNEGSNNTKTNHELGLKRKLASLRSFYRYFIQHEDIMYNPVDLVTMPKVHDKAITRLDIDEVALLLDQAESGDKLSEREQRFHDRTKLRDVALLTLMLGTGIRVSECVGLNIDDVDFKNDGIRIHRKGGKEVVVYFGDEVESALLSYIEERKKTEAVAGHEEALFLSLQKKRISVRAVEKLVKKY
;
A
#
# COMPACT_ATOMS: atom_id res chain seq x y z
N MET A 1 -27.21 -11.62 -3.06
CA MET A 1 -26.33 -10.54 -2.54
C MET A 1 -25.18 -10.43 -3.51
N GLY A 2 -24.95 -9.26 -4.11
CA GLY A 2 -23.86 -9.08 -5.08
C GLY A 2 -22.52 -9.31 -4.40
N VAL A 3 -21.62 -10.00 -5.06
CA VAL A 3 -20.25 -10.18 -4.60
C VAL A 3 -19.57 -8.80 -4.68
N ASN A 4 -19.04 -8.30 -3.57
CA ASN A 4 -18.30 -7.04 -3.54
C ASN A 4 -17.13 -7.12 -4.52
N SER A 5 -16.86 -6.06 -5.25
CA SER A 5 -15.65 -5.95 -6.07
C SER A 5 -14.39 -6.07 -5.19
N TYR A 6 -13.28 -6.44 -5.80
CA TYR A 6 -11.99 -6.52 -5.07
C TYR A 6 -11.63 -5.19 -4.37
N SER A 7 -11.92 -4.07 -5.00
CA SER A 7 -11.69 -2.74 -4.43
C SER A 7 -12.57 -2.49 -3.20
N GLU A 8 -13.85 -2.83 -3.28
CA GLU A 8 -14.79 -2.69 -2.16
C GLU A 8 -14.40 -3.55 -0.97
N GLN A 9 -13.96 -4.80 -1.22
CA GLN A 9 -13.49 -5.66 -0.14
C GLN A 9 -12.26 -5.09 0.55
N ILE A 10 -11.30 -4.54 -0.20
CA ILE A 10 -10.14 -3.84 0.39
C ILE A 10 -10.59 -2.64 1.23
N ASP A 11 -11.56 -1.86 0.77
CA ASP A 11 -12.04 -0.69 1.51
C ASP A 11 -12.76 -1.08 2.79
N ILE A 12 -13.49 -2.19 2.78
CA ILE A 12 -14.09 -2.78 3.99
C ILE A 12 -13.01 -3.20 4.99
N ASP A 13 -12.03 -3.99 4.55
CA ASP A 13 -10.93 -4.47 5.40
C ASP A 13 -10.12 -3.29 5.97
N ASN A 14 -9.83 -2.30 5.14
CA ASN A 14 -9.16 -1.07 5.55
C ASN A 14 -9.98 -0.29 6.58
N THR A 15 -11.31 -0.26 6.46
CA THR A 15 -12.19 0.41 7.42
C THR A 15 -12.14 -0.27 8.79
N TYR A 16 -12.18 -1.61 8.84
CA TYR A 16 -12.01 -2.33 10.11
C TYR A 16 -10.64 -2.08 10.73
N ARG A 17 -9.56 -2.14 9.92
CA ARG A 17 -8.20 -1.87 10.38
C ARG A 17 -8.04 -0.45 10.89
N LEU A 18 -8.64 0.53 10.22
CA LEU A 18 -8.62 1.93 10.66
C LEU A 18 -9.29 2.09 12.02
N ARG A 19 -10.44 1.47 12.25
CA ARG A 19 -11.13 1.51 13.54
C ARG A 19 -10.26 0.97 14.69
N MET A 20 -9.52 -0.10 14.45
CA MET A 20 -8.57 -0.65 15.42
C MET A 20 -7.45 0.34 15.73
N LEU A 21 -6.86 0.96 14.70
CA LEU A 21 -5.78 1.93 14.88
C LEU A 21 -6.23 3.20 15.59
N ILE A 22 -7.44 3.68 15.32
CA ILE A 22 -7.98 4.88 15.98
C ILE A 22 -8.31 4.60 17.45
N SER A 23 -8.63 3.37 17.84
CA SER A 23 -8.98 3.04 19.22
C SER A 23 -7.85 3.28 20.23
N THR A 24 -6.61 3.32 19.78
CA THR A 24 -5.42 3.60 20.60
C THR A 24 -5.07 5.09 20.69
N LEU A 25 -5.70 5.91 19.87
CA LEU A 25 -5.50 7.37 19.82
C LEU A 25 -6.45 8.11 20.76
N PRO A 26 -6.20 9.41 21.07
CA PRO A 26 -7.13 10.24 21.78
C PRO A 26 -8.52 10.26 21.11
N PRO A 27 -9.61 10.38 21.90
CA PRO A 27 -10.98 10.26 21.39
C PRO A 27 -11.33 11.19 20.22
N TYR A 28 -10.81 12.42 20.22
CA TYR A 28 -11.04 13.40 19.17
C TYR A 28 -10.41 13.02 17.81
N ALA A 29 -9.44 12.08 17.78
CA ALA A 29 -8.92 11.58 16.52
C ALA A 29 -10.01 10.93 15.63
N LYS A 30 -11.12 10.43 16.24
CA LYS A 30 -12.25 9.89 15.48
C LYS A 30 -12.92 10.96 14.62
N ASP A 31 -13.01 12.19 15.13
CA ASP A 31 -13.65 13.30 14.42
C ASP A 31 -12.81 13.72 13.24
N TYR A 32 -11.49 13.80 13.42
CA TYR A 32 -10.55 14.01 12.31
C TYR A 32 -10.71 12.96 11.20
N PHE A 33 -10.66 11.65 11.53
CA PHE A 33 -10.79 10.60 10.53
C PHE A 33 -12.16 10.57 9.84
N ARG A 34 -13.22 10.96 10.53
CA ARG A 34 -14.55 11.17 9.94
C ARG A 34 -14.53 12.35 8.98
N GLY A 35 -13.93 13.47 9.38
CA GLY A 35 -13.87 14.69 8.57
C GLY A 35 -13.09 14.54 7.27
N ILE A 36 -11.98 13.82 7.29
CA ILE A 36 -11.17 13.59 6.08
C ILE A 36 -11.69 12.45 5.18
N GLN A 37 -12.67 11.67 5.63
CA GLN A 37 -13.18 10.51 4.91
C GLN A 37 -13.68 10.85 3.48
N PRO A 38 -14.43 11.94 3.24
CA PRO A 38 -14.94 12.26 1.91
C PRO A 38 -13.85 12.60 0.88
N HIS A 39 -12.65 12.99 1.35
CA HIS A 39 -11.58 13.52 0.49
C HIS A 39 -10.33 12.64 0.45
N THR A 40 -10.35 11.51 1.17
CA THR A 40 -9.19 10.62 1.29
C THR A 40 -9.55 9.16 1.06
N GLU A 41 -8.65 8.42 0.44
CA GLU A 41 -8.79 6.98 0.29
C GLU A 41 -8.56 6.23 1.60
N SER A 42 -9.14 5.04 1.73
CA SER A 42 -9.01 4.18 2.90
C SER A 42 -7.54 3.88 3.27
N ARG A 43 -6.69 3.64 2.28
CA ARG A 43 -5.24 3.42 2.48
C ARG A 43 -4.51 4.64 3.03
N THR A 44 -4.89 5.84 2.58
CA THR A 44 -4.32 7.09 3.09
C THR A 44 -4.70 7.30 4.55
N ARG A 45 -5.97 7.05 4.90
CA ARG A 45 -6.42 7.12 6.30
C ARG A 45 -5.69 6.15 7.21
N ILE A 46 -5.47 4.90 6.76
CA ILE A 46 -4.66 3.92 7.50
C ILE A 46 -3.23 4.42 7.69
N ALA A 47 -2.60 4.95 6.64
CA ALA A 47 -1.24 5.49 6.73
C ALA A 47 -1.17 6.64 7.74
N TYR A 48 -2.14 7.54 7.72
CA TYR A 48 -2.24 8.64 8.68
C TYR A 48 -2.49 8.14 10.11
N ALA A 49 -3.33 7.12 10.29
CA ALA A 49 -3.54 6.53 11.60
C ALA A 49 -2.25 5.90 12.18
N TYR A 50 -1.47 5.23 11.37
CA TYR A 50 -0.15 4.75 11.79
C TYR A 50 0.81 5.89 12.13
N ASP A 51 0.83 6.95 11.33
CA ASP A 51 1.70 8.09 11.60
C ASP A 51 1.33 8.81 12.88
N LEU A 52 0.03 8.99 13.14
CA LEU A 52 -0.44 9.57 14.39
C LEU A 52 -0.15 8.67 15.60
N ASN A 53 -0.30 7.34 15.48
CA ASN A 53 0.08 6.43 16.54
C ASN A 53 1.58 6.56 16.89
N VAL A 54 2.46 6.64 15.90
CA VAL A 54 3.89 6.87 16.14
C VAL A 54 4.14 8.21 16.81
N PHE A 55 3.42 9.26 16.41
CA PHE A 55 3.56 10.59 17.00
C PHE A 55 3.11 10.63 18.47
N PHE A 56 1.93 10.10 18.77
CA PHE A 56 1.43 10.06 20.14
C PHE A 56 2.26 9.16 21.06
N SER A 57 2.78 8.03 20.53
CA SER A 57 3.75 7.20 21.28
C SER A 57 5.03 7.98 21.57
N TYR A 58 5.56 8.71 20.57
CA TYR A 58 6.74 9.56 20.79
C TYR A 58 6.49 10.62 21.86
N LEU A 59 5.35 11.31 21.82
CA LEU A 59 5.01 12.30 22.86
C LEU A 59 4.99 11.67 24.25
N HIS A 60 4.34 10.54 24.40
CA HIS A 60 4.24 9.81 25.66
C HIS A 60 5.61 9.34 26.19
N GLU A 61 6.46 8.82 25.31
CA GLU A 61 7.73 8.21 25.70
C GLU A 61 8.86 9.22 25.86
N ASN A 62 8.88 10.31 25.08
CA ASN A 62 10.06 11.17 24.93
C ASN A 62 9.81 12.63 25.31
N ASN A 63 8.55 13.12 25.33
CA ASN A 63 8.30 14.50 25.67
C ASN A 63 7.90 14.65 27.16
N PRO A 64 8.66 15.41 27.97
CA PRO A 64 8.42 15.51 29.42
C PRO A 64 7.02 16.01 29.83
N ILE A 65 6.37 16.80 28.98
CA ILE A 65 5.02 17.32 29.22
C ILE A 65 3.98 16.20 29.19
N PHE A 66 4.23 15.16 28.40
CA PHE A 66 3.27 14.08 28.14
C PHE A 66 3.64 12.74 28.80
N ALA A 67 4.83 12.61 29.36
CA ALA A 67 5.34 11.35 29.94
C ALA A 67 4.48 10.77 31.07
N GLN A 68 3.63 11.58 31.70
CA GLN A 68 2.72 11.14 32.78
C GLN A 68 1.26 11.00 32.34
N LYS A 69 0.97 11.22 31.05
CA LYS A 69 -0.39 11.12 30.50
C LYS A 69 -0.51 9.88 29.65
N GLU A 70 -1.57 9.12 29.87
CA GLU A 70 -1.94 8.10 28.90
C GLU A 70 -2.22 8.76 27.53
N ILE A 71 -1.87 8.08 26.45
CA ILE A 71 -2.06 8.61 25.08
C ILE A 71 -3.49 9.10 24.87
N ARG A 72 -4.48 8.39 25.42
CA ARG A 72 -5.90 8.72 25.27
C ARG A 72 -6.36 9.95 26.05
N ASP A 73 -5.56 10.39 27.02
CA ASP A 73 -5.85 11.54 27.88
C ASP A 73 -5.15 12.82 27.42
N ILE A 74 -4.35 12.74 26.34
CA ILE A 74 -3.76 13.91 25.69
C ILE A 74 -4.88 14.71 25.04
N THR A 75 -5.05 15.97 25.46
CA THR A 75 -6.09 16.87 24.97
C THR A 75 -5.61 17.74 23.80
N LEU A 76 -6.54 18.42 23.13
CA LEU A 76 -6.18 19.40 22.08
C LEU A 76 -5.42 20.60 22.67
N ASP A 77 -5.80 21.06 23.88
CA ASP A 77 -5.08 22.11 24.62
C ASP A 77 -3.62 21.72 24.92
N ASP A 78 -3.35 20.42 25.12
CA ASP A 78 -1.99 19.94 25.29
C ASP A 78 -1.21 20.02 23.99
N LEU A 79 -1.84 19.71 22.86
CA LEU A 79 -1.21 19.80 21.55
C LEU A 79 -0.88 21.25 21.14
N GLU A 80 -1.66 22.24 21.62
CA GLU A 80 -1.36 23.65 21.42
C GLU A 80 -0.10 24.12 22.15
N LYS A 81 0.32 23.42 23.21
CA LYS A 81 1.55 23.74 23.95
C LYS A 81 2.84 23.33 23.22
N LEU A 82 2.70 22.47 22.21
CA LEU A 82 3.84 22.03 21.40
C LEU A 82 4.41 23.17 20.56
N ARG A 83 5.72 23.25 20.56
CA ARG A 83 6.47 24.22 19.76
C ARG A 83 7.02 23.59 18.49
N PRO A 84 7.42 24.37 17.50
CA PRO A 84 8.11 23.86 16.31
C PRO A 84 9.33 22.99 16.65
N THR A 85 10.07 23.32 17.71
CA THR A 85 11.22 22.55 18.19
C THR A 85 10.83 21.12 18.63
N ASP A 86 9.68 20.95 19.26
CA ASP A 86 9.19 19.61 19.66
C ASP A 86 8.89 18.73 18.42
N ILE A 87 8.46 19.36 17.32
CA ILE A 87 8.24 18.67 16.04
C ILE A 87 9.57 18.37 15.33
N GLU A 88 10.57 19.25 15.45
CA GLU A 88 11.92 19.00 14.92
C GLU A 88 12.59 17.84 15.66
N GLU A 89 12.49 17.77 16.98
CA GLU A 89 12.95 16.64 17.80
C GLU A 89 12.23 15.33 17.40
N TYR A 90 10.92 15.40 17.12
CA TYR A 90 10.18 14.24 16.59
C TYR A 90 10.73 13.80 15.23
N LEU A 91 11.08 14.72 14.33
CA LEU A 91 11.67 14.37 13.03
C LEU A 91 13.06 13.73 13.21
N GLU A 92 13.86 14.17 14.17
CA GLU A 92 15.13 13.55 14.51
C GLU A 92 14.92 12.12 15.04
N TYR A 93 14.00 11.93 16.00
CA TYR A 93 13.61 10.61 16.50
C TYR A 93 13.21 9.65 15.38
N LEU A 94 12.47 10.13 14.40
CA LEU A 94 12.00 9.32 13.26
C LEU A 94 13.13 8.82 12.35
N GLN A 95 14.34 9.38 12.41
CA GLN A 95 15.46 8.89 11.60
C GLN A 95 15.87 7.47 12.01
N ALA A 96 15.77 7.15 13.32
CA ALA A 96 15.96 5.79 13.82
C ALA A 96 15.17 5.59 15.11
N TYR A 97 14.13 4.78 15.10
CA TYR A 97 13.28 4.52 16.25
C TYR A 97 12.82 3.07 16.33
N THR A 98 12.48 2.61 17.52
CA THR A 98 11.90 1.30 17.75
C THR A 98 10.37 1.41 17.67
N ASN A 99 9.71 0.57 16.86
CA ASN A 99 8.26 0.58 16.78
C ASN A 99 7.64 -0.19 17.95
N PRO A 100 6.91 0.46 18.87
CA PRO A 100 6.34 -0.19 20.04
C PRO A 100 5.30 -1.29 19.70
N GLN A 101 4.76 -1.29 18.49
CA GLN A 101 3.75 -2.28 18.06
C GLN A 101 4.34 -3.63 17.61
N ASN A 102 5.66 -3.79 17.58
CA ASN A 102 6.32 -5.02 17.15
C ASN A 102 7.26 -5.53 18.25
N GLU A 103 6.81 -6.39 19.11
CA GLU A 103 7.63 -7.13 20.06
C GLU A 103 8.46 -8.19 19.32
N GLY A 104 9.77 -7.98 19.22
CA GLY A 104 10.71 -8.95 18.62
C GLY A 104 12.05 -8.31 18.25
N SER A 105 13.14 -9.06 18.32
CA SER A 105 14.51 -8.58 18.11
C SER A 105 14.72 -7.92 16.75
N ASN A 106 15.39 -6.78 16.70
CA ASN A 106 15.72 -5.93 15.54
C ASN A 106 14.56 -5.11 14.95
N ASN A 107 13.82 -4.41 15.79
CA ASN A 107 12.69 -3.56 15.38
C ASN A 107 13.05 -2.10 15.13
N THR A 108 14.33 -1.77 14.92
CA THR A 108 14.70 -0.41 14.54
C THR A 108 14.14 -0.08 13.15
N LYS A 109 13.30 0.93 13.10
CA LYS A 109 12.81 1.52 11.85
C LYS A 109 13.55 2.80 11.56
N THR A 110 13.92 2.97 10.31
CA THR A 110 14.51 4.20 9.80
C THR A 110 13.55 4.81 8.78
N ASN A 111 13.41 6.14 8.81
CA ASN A 111 12.69 6.86 7.78
C ASN A 111 13.68 7.67 6.96
N HIS A 112 13.61 7.48 5.64
CA HIS A 112 14.25 8.38 4.68
C HIS A 112 13.35 9.58 4.40
N GLU A 113 13.83 10.54 3.65
CA GLU A 113 13.22 11.84 3.35
C GLU A 113 11.73 11.76 3.00
N LEU A 114 11.33 10.82 2.11
CA LEU A 114 9.94 10.61 1.72
C LEU A 114 9.06 10.14 2.90
N GLY A 115 9.61 9.29 3.76
CA GLY A 115 8.93 8.81 4.97
C GLY A 115 8.69 9.93 5.97
N LEU A 116 9.71 10.77 6.22
CA LEU A 116 9.61 11.94 7.09
C LEU A 116 8.60 12.95 6.52
N LYS A 117 8.69 13.25 5.21
CA LYS A 117 7.76 14.16 4.53
C LYS A 117 6.32 13.70 4.66
N ARG A 118 6.04 12.41 4.49
CA ARG A 118 4.68 11.84 4.63
C ARG A 118 4.16 12.00 6.06
N LYS A 119 4.98 11.66 7.07
CA LYS A 119 4.62 11.78 8.49
C LYS A 119 4.32 13.24 8.88
N LEU A 120 5.14 14.16 8.42
CA LEU A 120 4.91 15.57 8.63
C LEU A 120 3.62 16.06 7.93
N ALA A 121 3.33 15.55 6.73
CA ALA A 121 2.10 15.87 6.01
C ALA A 121 0.85 15.35 6.74
N SER A 122 0.92 14.15 7.36
CA SER A 122 -0.19 13.62 8.15
C SER A 122 -0.48 14.48 9.39
N LEU A 123 0.57 14.94 10.10
CA LEU A 123 0.43 15.87 11.23
C LEU A 123 -0.13 17.21 10.79
N ARG A 124 0.34 17.78 9.69
CA ARG A 124 -0.23 19.03 9.14
C ARG A 124 -1.71 18.90 8.84
N SER A 125 -2.11 17.78 8.22
CA SER A 125 -3.52 17.50 7.95
C SER A 125 -4.34 17.42 9.23
N PHE A 126 -3.79 16.77 10.26
CA PHE A 126 -4.43 16.61 11.56
C PHE A 126 -4.64 17.97 12.26
N TYR A 127 -3.61 18.78 12.41
CA TYR A 127 -3.72 20.09 13.02
C TYR A 127 -4.65 21.04 12.24
N ARG A 128 -4.55 21.03 10.90
CA ARG A 128 -5.42 21.87 10.05
C ARG A 128 -6.90 21.53 10.20
N TYR A 129 -7.24 20.28 10.38
CA TYR A 129 -8.61 19.88 10.63
C TYR A 129 -9.17 20.57 11.89
N PHE A 130 -8.47 20.54 13.01
CA PHE A 130 -8.92 21.15 14.25
C PHE A 130 -8.88 22.68 14.23
N ILE A 131 -7.94 23.29 13.52
CA ILE A 131 -7.96 24.74 13.26
C ILE A 131 -9.19 25.15 12.46
N GLN A 132 -9.56 24.39 11.42
CA GLN A 132 -10.75 24.67 10.63
C GLN A 132 -12.06 24.53 11.41
N HIS A 133 -12.06 23.77 12.51
CA HIS A 133 -13.19 23.61 13.42
C HIS A 133 -13.12 24.53 14.65
N GLU A 134 -12.12 25.41 14.69
CA GLU A 134 -11.89 26.34 15.80
C GLU A 134 -11.62 25.67 17.15
N ASP A 135 -11.24 24.38 17.14
CA ASP A 135 -10.90 23.61 18.32
C ASP A 135 -9.48 23.92 18.85
N ILE A 136 -8.58 24.39 17.97
CA ILE A 136 -7.23 24.89 18.26
C ILE A 136 -6.91 26.10 17.39
N MET A 137 -6.02 26.96 17.89
CA MET A 137 -5.66 28.21 17.20
C MET A 137 -4.27 28.20 16.58
N TYR A 138 -3.45 27.19 16.88
CA TYR A 138 -2.04 27.16 16.50
C TYR A 138 -1.60 25.82 15.92
N ASN A 139 -0.80 25.87 14.87
CA ASN A 139 -0.19 24.71 14.23
C ASN A 139 1.33 24.79 14.23
N PRO A 140 2.02 24.15 15.17
CA PRO A 140 3.49 24.16 15.20
C PRO A 140 4.12 23.51 13.96
N VAL A 141 3.41 22.58 13.32
CA VAL A 141 3.91 21.81 12.18
C VAL A 141 4.05 22.66 10.91
N ASP A 142 3.24 23.71 10.76
CA ASP A 142 3.35 24.62 9.60
C ASP A 142 4.62 25.48 9.63
N LEU A 143 5.23 25.65 10.80
CA LEU A 143 6.48 26.39 10.99
C LEU A 143 7.74 25.54 10.79
N VAL A 144 7.59 24.21 10.72
CA VAL A 144 8.72 23.28 10.49
C VAL A 144 9.01 23.15 9.00
N THR A 145 10.28 23.26 8.64
CA THR A 145 10.71 23.09 7.25
C THR A 145 10.53 21.64 6.78
N MET A 146 9.93 21.47 5.60
CA MET A 146 9.78 20.14 4.99
C MET A 146 11.16 19.58 4.59
N PRO A 147 11.45 18.30 4.89
CA PRO A 147 12.64 17.63 4.41
C PRO A 147 12.75 17.74 2.88
N LYS A 148 13.93 18.08 2.39
CA LYS A 148 14.22 18.04 0.95
C LYS A 148 14.22 16.59 0.51
N VAL A 149 13.58 16.31 -0.60
CA VAL A 149 13.56 14.99 -1.23
C VAL A 149 14.51 15.03 -2.42
N HIS A 150 15.50 14.16 -2.42
CA HIS A 150 16.40 14.02 -3.56
C HIS A 150 15.79 13.04 -4.55
N ASP A 151 15.73 13.45 -5.81
CA ASP A 151 15.26 12.57 -6.88
C ASP A 151 16.25 11.42 -7.06
N LYS A 152 15.74 10.19 -6.90
CA LYS A 152 16.51 9.00 -7.24
C LYS A 152 16.35 8.72 -8.72
N ALA A 153 17.45 8.37 -9.38
CA ALA A 153 17.39 7.87 -10.75
C ALA A 153 16.42 6.67 -10.81
N ILE A 154 15.48 6.76 -11.74
CA ILE A 154 14.55 5.65 -11.97
C ILE A 154 15.32 4.56 -12.71
N THR A 155 15.51 3.41 -12.08
CA THR A 155 16.04 2.21 -12.74
C THR A 155 14.98 1.73 -13.72
N ARG A 156 15.33 1.64 -14.99
CA ARG A 156 14.49 1.12 -16.06
C ARG A 156 15.15 -0.12 -16.61
N LEU A 157 14.33 -1.10 -16.96
CA LEU A 157 14.79 -2.22 -17.77
C LEU A 157 14.82 -1.75 -19.22
N ASP A 158 15.89 -2.08 -19.95
CA ASP A 158 15.93 -1.94 -21.39
C ASP A 158 15.27 -3.15 -22.09
N ILE A 159 15.20 -3.13 -23.42
CA ILE A 159 14.50 -4.16 -24.19
C ILE A 159 15.13 -5.55 -23.97
N ASP A 160 16.45 -5.60 -23.91
CA ASP A 160 17.18 -6.88 -23.76
C ASP A 160 16.99 -7.43 -22.33
N GLU A 161 16.95 -6.55 -21.32
CA GLU A 161 16.67 -6.94 -19.93
C GLU A 161 15.23 -7.44 -19.77
N VAL A 162 14.27 -6.82 -20.47
CA VAL A 162 12.87 -7.28 -20.51
C VAL A 162 12.77 -8.66 -21.14
N ALA A 163 13.44 -8.87 -22.28
CA ALA A 163 13.48 -10.18 -22.93
C ALA A 163 14.07 -11.25 -21.99
N LEU A 164 15.21 -10.96 -21.35
CA LEU A 164 15.82 -11.86 -20.36
C LEU A 164 14.89 -12.18 -19.18
N LEU A 165 14.15 -11.20 -18.69
CA LEU A 165 13.20 -11.42 -17.60
C LEU A 165 12.09 -12.40 -18.01
N LEU A 166 11.53 -12.24 -19.21
CA LEU A 166 10.48 -13.12 -19.74
C LEU A 166 11.02 -14.52 -20.03
N ASP A 167 12.21 -14.65 -20.63
CA ASP A 167 12.88 -15.93 -20.86
C ASP A 167 13.12 -16.68 -19.56
N GLN A 168 13.54 -15.96 -18.49
CA GLN A 168 13.72 -16.57 -17.18
C GLN A 168 12.39 -16.97 -16.53
N ALA A 169 11.33 -16.22 -16.76
CA ALA A 169 10.00 -16.57 -16.26
C ALA A 169 9.44 -17.82 -16.98
N GLU A 170 9.83 -18.06 -18.22
CA GLU A 170 9.44 -19.22 -19.01
C GLU A 170 10.33 -20.46 -18.74
N SER A 171 11.65 -20.31 -18.79
CA SER A 171 12.60 -21.41 -18.63
C SER A 171 12.87 -21.79 -17.17
N GLY A 172 13.04 -20.80 -16.31
CA GLY A 172 13.42 -21.00 -14.91
C GLY A 172 14.91 -21.38 -14.71
N ASP A 173 15.75 -21.25 -15.72
CA ASP A 173 17.12 -21.77 -15.72
C ASP A 173 18.03 -21.22 -14.64
N LYS A 174 17.78 -19.98 -14.20
CA LYS A 174 18.56 -19.32 -13.14
C LYS A 174 17.94 -19.48 -11.75
N LEU A 175 16.83 -20.18 -11.62
CA LEU A 175 16.16 -20.37 -10.33
C LEU A 175 16.95 -21.37 -9.46
N SER A 176 16.92 -21.13 -8.15
CA SER A 176 17.43 -22.09 -7.17
C SER A 176 16.59 -23.38 -7.20
N GLU A 177 17.15 -24.51 -6.76
CA GLU A 177 16.44 -25.79 -6.68
C GLU A 177 15.11 -25.69 -5.90
N ARG A 178 15.06 -24.86 -4.87
CA ARG A 178 13.84 -24.61 -4.11
C ARG A 178 12.77 -23.89 -4.92
N GLU A 179 13.15 -22.92 -5.72
CA GLU A 179 12.25 -22.14 -6.57
C GLU A 179 11.77 -22.96 -7.77
N GLN A 180 12.65 -23.78 -8.34
CA GLN A 180 12.30 -24.66 -9.45
C GLN A 180 11.19 -25.65 -9.09
N ARG A 181 11.15 -26.18 -7.87
CA ARG A 181 10.06 -27.10 -7.41
C ARG A 181 8.66 -26.52 -7.56
N PHE A 182 8.55 -25.20 -7.57
CA PHE A 182 7.27 -24.50 -7.72
C PHE A 182 7.11 -23.88 -9.10
N HIS A 183 8.19 -23.76 -9.87
CA HIS A 183 8.21 -23.06 -11.15
C HIS A 183 7.23 -23.70 -12.14
N ASP A 184 7.25 -25.00 -12.35
CA ASP A 184 6.35 -25.69 -13.29
C ASP A 184 4.87 -25.45 -12.99
N ARG A 185 4.53 -25.21 -11.74
CA ARG A 185 3.17 -24.93 -11.29
C ARG A 185 2.77 -23.46 -11.39
N THR A 186 3.72 -22.58 -11.58
CA THR A 186 3.48 -21.12 -11.56
C THR A 186 3.90 -20.43 -12.84
N LYS A 187 4.67 -21.06 -13.70
CA LYS A 187 5.29 -20.43 -14.88
C LYS A 187 4.25 -19.78 -15.80
N LEU A 188 3.19 -20.47 -16.17
CA LEU A 188 2.16 -19.91 -17.06
C LEU A 188 1.51 -18.64 -16.46
N ARG A 189 1.23 -18.67 -15.15
CA ARG A 189 0.73 -17.50 -14.45
C ARG A 189 1.76 -16.37 -14.43
N ASP A 190 3.01 -16.70 -14.06
CA ASP A 190 4.08 -15.72 -13.87
C ASP A 190 4.41 -15.05 -15.21
N VAL A 191 4.50 -15.82 -16.30
CA VAL A 191 4.67 -15.30 -17.67
C VAL A 191 3.49 -14.40 -18.05
N ALA A 192 2.26 -14.89 -17.94
CA ALA A 192 1.07 -14.11 -18.32
C ALA A 192 0.98 -12.78 -17.54
N LEU A 193 1.31 -12.81 -16.24
CA LEU A 193 1.28 -11.61 -15.38
C LEU A 193 2.36 -10.60 -15.78
N LEU A 194 3.60 -11.06 -16.02
CA LEU A 194 4.71 -10.19 -16.43
C LEU A 194 4.47 -9.62 -17.82
N THR A 195 4.10 -10.47 -18.80
CA THR A 195 3.81 -10.03 -20.18
C THR A 195 2.67 -9.02 -20.21
N LEU A 196 1.60 -9.25 -19.43
CA LEU A 196 0.51 -8.31 -19.29
C LEU A 196 0.97 -6.96 -18.76
N MET A 197 1.74 -6.94 -17.66
CA MET A 197 2.20 -5.69 -17.04
C MET A 197 3.18 -4.94 -17.95
N LEU A 198 4.10 -5.65 -18.63
CA LEU A 198 5.08 -5.07 -19.53
C LEU A 198 4.43 -4.55 -20.82
N GLY A 199 3.53 -5.33 -21.41
CA GLY A 199 2.87 -4.97 -22.66
C GLY A 199 1.82 -3.86 -22.54
N THR A 200 1.23 -3.67 -21.34
CA THR A 200 0.15 -2.71 -21.15
C THR A 200 0.48 -1.54 -20.24
N GLY A 201 1.53 -1.64 -19.43
CA GLY A 201 1.90 -0.64 -18.44
C GLY A 201 0.89 -0.46 -17.30
N ILE A 202 -0.01 -1.41 -17.06
CA ILE A 202 -0.95 -1.35 -15.94
C ILE A 202 -0.22 -1.45 -14.60
N ARG A 203 -0.76 -0.81 -13.57
CA ARG A 203 -0.17 -0.88 -12.24
C ARG A 203 -0.33 -2.26 -11.63
N VAL A 204 0.63 -2.68 -10.82
CA VAL A 204 0.55 -3.98 -10.12
C VAL A 204 -0.76 -4.14 -9.33
N SER A 205 -1.27 -3.07 -8.71
CA SER A 205 -2.55 -3.09 -7.99
C SER A 205 -3.76 -3.27 -8.92
N GLU A 206 -3.70 -2.74 -10.14
CA GLU A 206 -4.71 -2.93 -11.19
C GLU A 206 -4.66 -4.38 -11.68
N CYS A 207 -3.46 -4.89 -11.97
CA CYS A 207 -3.24 -6.27 -12.42
C CYS A 207 -3.78 -7.33 -11.43
N VAL A 208 -3.44 -7.22 -10.13
CA VAL A 208 -3.95 -8.18 -9.14
C VAL A 208 -5.45 -8.07 -8.88
N GLY A 209 -6.05 -6.92 -9.21
CA GLY A 209 -7.48 -6.67 -9.10
C GLY A 209 -8.32 -7.30 -10.19
N LEU A 210 -7.73 -7.71 -11.31
CA LEU A 210 -8.45 -8.23 -12.46
C LEU A 210 -9.24 -9.50 -12.14
N ASN A 211 -10.42 -9.58 -12.71
CA ASN A 211 -11.25 -10.78 -12.81
C ASN A 211 -11.09 -11.42 -14.18
N ILE A 212 -11.53 -12.66 -14.31
CA ILE A 212 -11.50 -13.38 -15.59
C ILE A 212 -12.31 -12.62 -16.65
N ASP A 213 -13.48 -12.12 -16.26
CA ASP A 213 -14.42 -11.41 -17.14
C ASP A 213 -13.97 -9.96 -17.48
N ASP A 214 -12.88 -9.48 -16.90
CA ASP A 214 -12.31 -8.19 -17.29
C ASP A 214 -11.49 -8.28 -18.58
N VAL A 215 -11.15 -9.48 -19.05
CA VAL A 215 -10.38 -9.72 -20.26
C VAL A 215 -11.34 -9.98 -21.43
N ASP A 216 -11.33 -9.09 -22.43
CA ASP A 216 -12.11 -9.21 -23.67
C ASP A 216 -11.16 -9.58 -24.82
N PHE A 217 -11.03 -10.87 -25.12
CA PHE A 217 -10.23 -11.38 -26.23
C PHE A 217 -10.83 -11.05 -27.62
N LYS A 218 -12.09 -10.66 -27.69
CA LYS A 218 -12.71 -10.30 -28.98
C LYS A 218 -12.25 -8.93 -29.46
N ASN A 219 -11.97 -8.04 -28.52
CA ASN A 219 -11.57 -6.67 -28.79
C ASN A 219 -10.16 -6.35 -28.28
N ASP A 220 -9.39 -7.36 -27.89
CA ASP A 220 -8.00 -7.27 -27.38
C ASP A 220 -7.85 -6.25 -26.24
N GLY A 221 -8.82 -6.22 -25.33
CA GLY A 221 -8.95 -5.22 -24.30
C GLY A 221 -9.08 -5.79 -22.89
N ILE A 222 -8.57 -5.04 -21.91
CA ILE A 222 -8.76 -5.32 -20.50
C ILE A 222 -9.42 -4.12 -19.83
N ARG A 223 -10.51 -4.39 -19.13
CA ARG A 223 -11.19 -3.40 -18.30
C ARG A 223 -10.50 -3.24 -16.96
N ILE A 224 -10.08 -2.02 -16.67
CA ILE A 224 -9.32 -1.69 -15.45
C ILE A 224 -10.09 -0.69 -14.61
N HIS A 225 -10.27 -0.99 -13.34
CA HIS A 225 -10.84 -0.08 -12.37
C HIS A 225 -9.73 0.78 -11.76
N ARG A 226 -9.70 2.06 -12.12
CA ARG A 226 -8.71 3.03 -11.64
C ARG A 226 -9.20 3.78 -10.39
N LYS A 227 -8.24 4.47 -9.77
CA LYS A 227 -8.49 5.37 -8.65
C LYS A 227 -9.68 6.31 -8.93
N GLY A 228 -10.59 6.44 -7.93
CA GLY A 228 -11.79 7.27 -8.06
C GLY A 228 -12.95 6.63 -8.83
N GLY A 229 -12.96 5.30 -8.97
CA GLY A 229 -14.05 4.55 -9.61
C GLY A 229 -14.10 4.68 -11.13
N LYS A 230 -13.05 5.20 -11.77
CA LYS A 230 -12.99 5.31 -13.24
C LYS A 230 -12.63 3.95 -13.84
N GLU A 231 -13.46 3.50 -14.80
CA GLU A 231 -13.17 2.36 -15.65
C GLU A 231 -12.46 2.82 -16.92
N VAL A 232 -11.43 2.08 -17.32
CA VAL A 232 -10.67 2.32 -18.54
C VAL A 232 -10.40 0.98 -19.20
N VAL A 233 -10.56 0.91 -20.52
CA VAL A 233 -10.10 -0.23 -21.31
C VAL A 233 -8.68 0.06 -21.78
N VAL A 234 -7.79 -0.89 -21.53
CA VAL A 234 -6.41 -0.90 -22.03
C VAL A 234 -6.28 -2.03 -23.04
N TYR A 235 -5.78 -1.73 -24.21
CA TYR A 235 -5.61 -2.72 -25.28
C TYR A 235 -4.26 -3.42 -25.17
N PHE A 236 -4.21 -4.67 -25.63
CA PHE A 236 -3.01 -5.49 -25.61
C PHE A 236 -2.73 -6.08 -27.00
N GLY A 237 -1.51 -6.53 -27.22
CA GLY A 237 -1.10 -7.19 -28.46
C GLY A 237 -1.04 -8.72 -28.34
N ASP A 238 -0.69 -9.37 -29.44
CA ASP A 238 -0.72 -10.82 -29.63
C ASP A 238 0.11 -11.60 -28.60
N GLU A 239 1.22 -11.04 -28.13
CA GLU A 239 2.07 -11.67 -27.10
C GLU A 239 1.33 -11.78 -25.76
N VAL A 240 0.64 -10.71 -25.38
CA VAL A 240 -0.18 -10.68 -24.14
C VAL A 240 -1.36 -11.62 -24.27
N GLU A 241 -2.04 -11.61 -25.45
CA GLU A 241 -3.14 -12.51 -25.74
C GLU A 241 -2.73 -13.97 -25.58
N SER A 242 -1.65 -14.38 -26.25
CA SER A 242 -1.12 -15.75 -26.22
C SER A 242 -0.78 -16.19 -24.78
N ALA A 243 -0.10 -15.33 -24.02
CA ALA A 243 0.28 -15.63 -22.66
C ALA A 243 -0.95 -15.74 -21.73
N LEU A 244 -1.94 -14.88 -21.89
CA LEU A 244 -3.19 -14.92 -21.12
C LEU A 244 -4.03 -16.14 -21.45
N LEU A 245 -4.17 -16.50 -22.73
CA LEU A 245 -4.92 -17.69 -23.15
C LEU A 245 -4.30 -18.95 -22.54
N SER A 246 -2.98 -19.11 -22.66
CA SER A 246 -2.26 -20.25 -22.08
C SER A 246 -2.47 -20.37 -20.57
N TYR A 247 -2.44 -19.24 -19.85
CA TYR A 247 -2.68 -19.24 -18.41
C TYR A 247 -4.15 -19.50 -18.06
N ILE A 248 -5.10 -18.91 -18.77
CA ILE A 248 -6.53 -19.04 -18.48
C ILE A 248 -7.01 -20.48 -18.65
N GLU A 249 -6.46 -21.22 -19.61
CA GLU A 249 -6.74 -22.66 -19.73
C GLU A 249 -6.33 -23.45 -18.48
N GLU A 250 -5.20 -23.12 -17.89
CA GLU A 250 -4.76 -23.72 -16.63
C GLU A 250 -5.55 -23.19 -15.44
N ARG A 251 -5.87 -21.89 -15.45
CA ARG A 251 -6.67 -21.23 -14.42
C ARG A 251 -8.06 -21.86 -14.28
N LYS A 252 -8.71 -22.21 -15.39
CA LYS A 252 -10.03 -22.85 -15.41
C LYS A 252 -10.03 -24.23 -14.76
N LYS A 253 -8.91 -24.94 -14.73
CA LYS A 253 -8.75 -26.24 -14.06
C LYS A 253 -8.54 -26.11 -12.55
N THR A 254 -8.28 -24.89 -12.07
CA THR A 254 -7.99 -24.63 -10.67
C THR A 254 -9.22 -24.12 -9.95
N GLU A 255 -9.75 -24.89 -9.02
CA GLU A 255 -10.80 -24.44 -8.12
C GLU A 255 -10.21 -23.43 -7.10
N ALA A 256 -10.73 -22.20 -7.12
CA ALA A 256 -10.31 -21.15 -6.21
C ALA A 256 -10.95 -21.32 -4.83
N VAL A 257 -10.31 -20.76 -3.81
CA VAL A 257 -10.91 -20.64 -2.47
C VAL A 257 -12.10 -19.69 -2.52
N ALA A 258 -13.13 -19.97 -1.73
CA ALA A 258 -14.35 -19.18 -1.63
C ALA A 258 -14.06 -17.67 -1.50
N GLY A 259 -14.73 -16.86 -2.34
CA GLY A 259 -14.53 -15.43 -2.46
C GLY A 259 -13.39 -15.01 -3.39
N HIS A 260 -12.74 -15.96 -4.09
CA HIS A 260 -11.68 -15.69 -5.05
C HIS A 260 -11.94 -16.34 -6.43
N GLU A 261 -13.15 -16.80 -6.68
CA GLU A 261 -13.54 -17.55 -7.89
C GLU A 261 -13.31 -16.73 -9.14
N GLU A 262 -13.67 -15.45 -9.11
CA GLU A 262 -13.57 -14.54 -10.23
C GLU A 262 -12.14 -14.03 -10.51
N ALA A 263 -11.22 -14.21 -9.56
CA ALA A 263 -9.87 -13.66 -9.69
C ALA A 263 -9.14 -14.21 -10.91
N LEU A 264 -8.61 -13.34 -11.78
CA LEU A 264 -7.80 -13.75 -12.91
C LEU A 264 -6.53 -14.48 -12.43
N PHE A 265 -5.73 -13.84 -11.58
CA PHE A 265 -4.47 -14.42 -11.08
C PHE A 265 -4.61 -15.00 -9.67
N LEU A 266 -4.28 -16.28 -9.55
CA LEU A 266 -4.28 -16.99 -8.26
C LEU A 266 -2.86 -17.24 -7.73
N SER A 267 -2.73 -17.16 -6.41
CA SER A 267 -1.55 -17.65 -5.69
C SER A 267 -1.55 -19.19 -5.61
N LEU A 268 -0.43 -19.79 -5.16
CA LEU A 268 -0.36 -21.22 -4.87
C LEU A 268 -1.38 -21.68 -3.79
N GLN A 269 -1.89 -20.74 -2.99
CA GLN A 269 -2.94 -21.00 -2.00
C GLN A 269 -4.34 -20.91 -2.59
N LYS A 270 -4.46 -20.81 -3.93
CA LYS A 270 -5.72 -20.69 -4.66
C LYS A 270 -6.57 -19.46 -4.27
N LYS A 271 -5.93 -18.42 -3.77
CA LYS A 271 -6.51 -17.10 -3.49
C LYS A 271 -6.01 -16.09 -4.51
N ARG A 272 -6.76 -15.01 -4.73
CA ARG A 272 -6.28 -13.88 -5.53
C ARG A 272 -4.85 -13.51 -5.15
N ILE A 273 -3.98 -13.36 -6.14
CA ILE A 273 -2.59 -12.98 -5.89
C ILE A 273 -2.53 -11.58 -5.26
N SER A 274 -1.63 -11.37 -4.32
CA SER A 274 -1.45 -10.07 -3.69
C SER A 274 -0.33 -9.26 -4.38
N VAL A 275 -0.38 -7.93 -4.26
CA VAL A 275 0.71 -7.04 -4.71
C VAL A 275 2.07 -7.51 -4.17
N ARG A 276 2.13 -7.87 -2.88
CA ARG A 276 3.36 -8.37 -2.26
C ARG A 276 3.89 -9.67 -2.88
N ALA A 277 2.99 -10.53 -3.32
CA ALA A 277 3.38 -11.77 -4.01
C ALA A 277 3.95 -11.47 -5.39
N VAL A 278 3.39 -10.51 -6.12
CA VAL A 278 3.92 -10.04 -7.42
C VAL A 278 5.28 -9.37 -7.26
N GLU A 279 5.47 -8.51 -6.24
CA GLU A 279 6.78 -7.92 -5.93
C GLU A 279 7.85 -8.97 -5.66
N LYS A 280 7.49 -10.07 -4.97
CA LYS A 280 8.40 -11.20 -4.74
C LYS A 280 8.65 -12.00 -6.01
N LEU A 281 7.63 -12.14 -6.87
CA LEU A 281 7.73 -12.80 -8.15
C LEU A 281 8.73 -12.07 -9.07
N VAL A 282 8.61 -10.75 -9.21
CA VAL A 282 9.56 -9.95 -10.01
C VAL A 282 11.00 -10.06 -9.48
N LYS A 283 11.19 -10.20 -8.17
CA LYS A 283 12.53 -10.39 -7.57
C LYS A 283 13.09 -11.80 -7.73
N LYS A 284 12.24 -12.75 -8.05
CA LYS A 284 12.61 -14.15 -8.25
C LYS A 284 13.29 -14.34 -9.60
N TYR A 285 12.84 -13.66 -10.62
CA TYR A 285 13.37 -13.69 -11.96
C TYR A 285 14.34 -12.53 -12.22
#